data_801966250339860a12985bdfa85838f3
#
_entry.id   801966250339860a12985bdfa85838f3
#
_cell.length_a   1.000
_cell.length_b   1.000
_cell.length_c   1.000
_cell.angle_alpha   90.00
_cell.angle_beta   90.00
_cell.angle_gamma   90.00
#
_symmetry.space_group_name_H-M   'P 1'
#
loop_
_entity.id
_entity.type
_entity.pdbx_description
1 polymer ?
#
loop_
_entity_poly.entity_id
_entity_poly.type
_entity_poly.pdbx_seq_one_letter_code
_entity_poly.pdbx_strand_id
1 'polypeptide(L)'
;MATKKKNNDIKKEKKKINNINSEFDFNIKRYAFVVFGVVIFICAFYFLTIYIVSKNKTDSNSNNTEETTETVSYTNIMVGRSFSISDGDYYVIYYDKSDENINSECSSIVSSYNSKEDNIDIYTVDMSNGLNKKYSGDESNTNPANASEIIINGPTLIKFSGGSVAEYIEGIDGIKDILQ
;
A
#
# COMPACT_ATOMS: atom_id res chain seq x y z
N MET A 1 74.12 23.97 32.11
CA MET A 1 73.44 24.28 30.82
C MET A 1 72.34 23.23 30.44
N ALA A 2 72.37 22.03 30.96
CA ALA A 2 71.43 20.94 30.59
C ALA A 2 69.95 21.13 31.05
N THR A 3 69.75 21.72 32.20
CA THR A 3 68.39 21.92 32.80
C THR A 3 67.45 22.89 32.04
N LYS A 4 68.05 23.90 31.39
CA LYS A 4 67.31 24.90 30.60
C LYS A 4 66.78 24.33 29.27
N LYS A 5 67.50 23.36 28.68
CA LYS A 5 67.14 22.71 27.44
C LYS A 5 65.94 21.76 27.67
N LYS A 6 65.90 20.96 28.75
CA LYS A 6 64.83 20.02 29.11
C LYS A 6 63.56 20.75 29.40
N ASN A 7 63.56 21.94 30.03
CA ASN A 7 62.34 22.70 30.28
C ASN A 7 61.67 23.29 28.99
N ASN A 8 62.51 23.65 28.00
CA ASN A 8 62.01 24.15 26.73
C ASN A 8 61.38 23.06 25.87
N ASP A 9 61.88 21.82 25.95
CA ASP A 9 61.33 20.68 25.21
C ASP A 9 59.98 20.27 25.80
N ILE A 10 59.85 20.21 27.12
CA ILE A 10 58.59 19.92 27.81
C ILE A 10 57.50 20.98 27.51
N LYS A 11 57.91 22.25 27.39
CA LYS A 11 56.99 23.34 27.05
C LYS A 11 56.50 23.28 25.60
N LYS A 12 57.38 22.83 24.69
CA LYS A 12 57.00 22.58 23.27
C LYS A 12 56.08 21.39 23.11
N GLU A 13 56.33 20.29 23.84
CA GLU A 13 55.42 19.12 23.82
C GLU A 13 54.03 19.42 24.37
N LYS A 14 53.94 20.12 25.51
CA LYS A 14 52.66 20.55 26.08
C LYS A 14 51.85 21.44 25.12
N LYS A 15 52.57 22.33 24.39
CA LYS A 15 51.92 23.21 23.40
C LYS A 15 51.41 22.43 22.19
N LYS A 16 52.09 21.34 21.79
CA LYS A 16 51.70 20.47 20.69
C LYS A 16 50.50 19.61 21.06
N ILE A 17 50.46 19.07 22.29
CA ILE A 17 49.35 18.27 22.81
C ILE A 17 48.08 19.14 22.95
N ASN A 18 48.17 20.36 23.44
CA ASN A 18 47.04 21.26 23.56
C ASN A 18 46.46 21.67 22.18
N ASN A 19 47.31 21.80 21.16
CA ASN A 19 46.85 22.11 19.81
C ASN A 19 46.14 20.92 19.16
N ILE A 20 46.62 19.69 19.37
CA ILE A 20 45.98 18.47 18.88
C ILE A 20 44.60 18.26 19.54
N ASN A 21 44.50 18.48 20.84
CA ASN A 21 43.24 18.34 21.56
C ASN A 21 42.21 19.41 21.10
N SER A 22 42.64 20.64 20.82
CA SER A 22 41.71 21.68 20.35
C SER A 22 41.23 21.46 18.92
N GLU A 23 42.05 20.88 18.04
CA GLU A 23 41.66 20.50 16.68
C GLU A 23 40.70 19.28 16.70
N PHE A 24 40.96 18.33 17.60
CA PHE A 24 40.11 17.16 17.76
C PHE A 24 38.72 17.53 18.29
N ASP A 25 38.62 18.37 19.31
CA ASP A 25 37.38 18.89 19.86
C ASP A 25 36.59 19.72 18.84
N PHE A 26 37.26 20.50 18.00
CA PHE A 26 36.61 21.27 16.95
C PHE A 26 36.00 20.37 15.85
N ASN A 27 36.70 19.32 15.47
CA ASN A 27 36.20 18.35 14.50
C ASN A 27 35.02 17.53 15.05
N ILE A 28 35.09 17.08 16.29
CA ILE A 28 33.98 16.36 16.93
C ILE A 28 32.71 17.21 16.98
N LYS A 29 32.83 18.49 17.34
CA LYS A 29 31.70 19.42 17.35
C LYS A 29 31.08 19.59 15.95
N ARG A 30 31.88 19.70 14.89
CA ARG A 30 31.40 19.78 13.51
C ARG A 30 30.67 18.51 13.10
N TYR A 31 31.20 17.32 13.38
CA TYR A 31 30.52 16.06 13.10
C TYR A 31 29.24 15.91 13.92
N ALA A 32 29.23 16.31 15.17
CA ALA A 32 28.02 16.31 16.00
C ALA A 32 26.90 17.18 15.40
N PHE A 33 27.22 18.37 14.89
CA PHE A 33 26.26 19.23 14.20
C PHE A 33 25.72 18.61 12.90
N VAL A 34 26.56 17.94 12.12
CA VAL A 34 26.13 17.26 10.89
C VAL A 34 25.19 16.11 11.22
N VAL A 35 25.54 15.26 12.18
CA VAL A 35 24.69 14.14 12.62
C VAL A 35 23.36 14.65 13.17
N PHE A 36 23.38 15.70 13.99
CA PHE A 36 22.16 16.30 14.52
C PHE A 36 21.26 16.88 13.42
N GLY A 37 21.85 17.52 12.41
CA GLY A 37 21.13 18.02 11.24
C GLY A 37 20.46 16.90 10.44
N VAL A 38 21.13 15.76 10.24
CA VAL A 38 20.57 14.60 9.57
C VAL A 38 19.39 14.02 10.36
N VAL A 39 19.50 13.91 11.68
CA VAL A 39 18.42 13.42 12.54
C VAL A 39 17.21 14.34 12.47
N ILE A 40 17.39 15.65 12.54
CA ILE A 40 16.29 16.63 12.39
C ILE A 40 15.63 16.48 11.02
N PHE A 41 16.41 16.30 9.95
CA PHE A 41 15.90 16.13 8.59
C PHE A 41 15.03 14.87 8.48
N ILE A 42 15.48 13.74 9.03
CA ILE A 42 14.71 12.49 9.06
C ILE A 42 13.41 12.66 9.86
N CYS A 43 13.46 13.31 11.01
CA CYS A 43 12.28 13.61 11.80
C CYS A 43 11.29 14.51 11.05
N ALA A 44 11.78 15.56 10.38
CA ALA A 44 10.93 16.45 9.58
C ALA A 44 10.26 15.71 8.41
N PHE A 45 10.98 14.81 7.73
CA PHE A 45 10.43 13.96 6.67
C PHE A 45 9.36 13.01 7.21
N TYR A 46 9.58 12.41 8.36
CA TYR A 46 8.61 11.53 9.02
C TYR A 46 7.33 12.29 9.37
N PHE A 47 7.44 13.48 9.97
CA PHE A 47 6.28 14.32 10.27
C PHE A 47 5.56 14.80 9.01
N LEU A 48 6.30 15.14 7.95
CA LEU A 48 5.71 15.52 6.66
C LEU A 48 4.92 14.37 6.05
N THR A 49 5.45 13.15 6.12
CA THR A 49 4.77 11.96 5.62
C THR A 49 3.48 11.69 6.39
N ILE A 50 3.51 11.78 7.73
CA ILE A 50 2.30 11.64 8.56
C ILE A 50 1.29 12.75 8.24
N TYR A 51 1.76 13.99 8.06
CA TYR A 51 0.88 15.12 7.74
C TYR A 51 0.18 14.94 6.38
N ILE A 52 0.90 14.49 5.35
CA ILE A 52 0.32 14.22 4.01
C ILE A 52 -0.67 13.06 4.08
N VAL A 53 -0.33 11.95 4.76
CA VAL A 53 -1.22 10.80 4.94
C VAL A 53 -2.46 11.18 5.75
N SER A 54 -2.31 12.02 6.78
CA SER A 54 -3.43 12.52 7.57
C SER A 54 -4.33 13.45 6.77
N LYS A 55 -3.75 14.30 5.89
CA LYS A 55 -4.52 15.23 5.07
C LYS A 55 -5.31 14.51 3.96
N ASN A 56 -4.76 13.45 3.38
CA ASN A 56 -5.46 12.63 2.39
C ASN A 56 -6.58 11.76 3.00
N LYS A 57 -6.67 11.67 4.34
CA LYS A 57 -7.82 11.09 5.05
C LYS A 57 -8.97 12.07 5.27
N THR A 58 -8.77 13.38 5.02
CA THR A 58 -9.73 14.43 5.37
C THR A 58 -10.64 14.85 4.22
N ASP A 59 -10.40 14.39 2.98
CA ASP A 59 -11.24 14.73 1.83
C ASP A 59 -12.20 13.60 1.40
N SER A 60 -12.56 12.69 2.31
CA SER A 60 -13.69 11.80 2.13
C SER A 60 -14.69 11.98 3.27
N ASN A 61 -15.46 13.05 3.07
CA ASN A 61 -16.82 13.27 3.53
C ASN A 61 -17.16 13.06 5.00
N SER A 62 -17.27 14.21 5.67
CA SER A 62 -18.12 14.45 6.84
C SER A 62 -19.56 14.00 6.57
N ASN A 63 -20.05 13.03 7.36
CA ASN A 63 -21.29 13.24 8.12
C ASN A 63 -21.38 12.24 9.26
N ASN A 64 -21.56 12.78 10.46
CA ASN A 64 -21.90 12.07 11.69
C ASN A 64 -23.08 11.11 11.51
N THR A 65 -22.94 9.91 12.02
CA THR A 65 -23.91 9.30 12.94
C THR A 65 -23.32 8.00 13.49
N GLU A 66 -23.32 7.86 14.79
CA GLU A 66 -23.21 6.73 15.71
C GLU A 66 -22.67 5.38 15.21
N GLU A 67 -21.72 4.86 15.99
CA GLU A 67 -21.16 3.51 15.99
C GLU A 67 -22.21 2.43 15.74
N THR A 68 -22.14 1.84 14.59
CA THR A 68 -22.39 0.41 14.42
C THR A 68 -21.24 -0.11 13.59
N THR A 69 -20.44 -0.98 14.16
CA THR A 69 -19.28 -1.63 13.56
C THR A 69 -19.77 -2.54 12.43
N GLU A 70 -20.04 -1.97 11.25
CA GLU A 70 -20.07 -2.72 10.01
C GLU A 70 -18.79 -2.41 9.26
N THR A 71 -17.80 -3.27 9.42
CA THR A 71 -16.60 -3.28 8.60
C THR A 71 -16.99 -3.79 7.21
N VAL A 72 -17.57 -2.93 6.38
CA VAL A 72 -17.70 -3.24 4.94
C VAL A 72 -16.30 -3.09 4.33
N SER A 73 -15.53 -4.16 4.39
CA SER A 73 -14.21 -4.24 3.79
C SER A 73 -14.34 -4.52 2.30
N TYR A 74 -14.58 -3.48 1.49
CA TYR A 74 -14.40 -3.58 0.04
C TYR A 74 -12.91 -3.72 -0.25
N THR A 75 -12.41 -4.93 -0.26
CA THR A 75 -11.01 -5.15 -0.57
C THR A 75 -10.81 -5.12 -2.07
N ASN A 76 -10.42 -3.95 -2.59
CA ASN A 76 -10.00 -3.83 -3.98
C ASN A 76 -8.65 -4.52 -4.15
N ILE A 77 -8.57 -5.48 -5.06
CA ILE A 77 -7.36 -6.27 -5.32
C ILE A 77 -6.89 -6.10 -6.77
N MET A 78 -5.66 -6.53 -7.04
CA MET A 78 -5.13 -6.65 -8.39
C MET A 78 -5.46 -8.03 -8.96
N VAL A 79 -5.64 -8.15 -10.30
CA VAL A 79 -5.86 -9.44 -10.97
C VAL A 79 -4.85 -10.51 -10.56
N GLY A 80 -3.56 -10.14 -10.43
CA GLY A 80 -2.50 -11.06 -10.03
C GLY A 80 -2.67 -11.70 -8.65
N ARG A 81 -3.57 -11.17 -7.80
CA ARG A 81 -3.88 -11.70 -6.46
C ARG A 81 -5.06 -12.65 -6.44
N SER A 82 -5.84 -12.73 -7.53
CA SER A 82 -7.12 -13.44 -7.57
C SER A 82 -7.07 -14.90 -7.14
N PHE A 83 -5.97 -15.60 -7.36
CA PHE A 83 -5.78 -17.01 -6.98
C PHE A 83 -5.14 -17.24 -5.60
N SER A 84 -4.79 -16.16 -4.88
CA SER A 84 -3.97 -16.27 -3.65
C SER A 84 -4.50 -15.44 -2.49
N ILE A 85 -5.82 -15.28 -2.42
CA ILE A 85 -6.46 -14.48 -1.36
C ILE A 85 -6.67 -15.33 -0.11
N SER A 86 -7.29 -16.49 -0.27
CA SER A 86 -7.70 -17.38 0.81
C SER A 86 -7.70 -18.83 0.31
N ASP A 87 -7.61 -19.78 1.24
CA ASP A 87 -7.80 -21.20 0.97
C ASP A 87 -9.30 -21.60 0.94
N GLY A 88 -10.19 -20.71 1.37
CA GLY A 88 -11.64 -20.90 1.37
C GLY A 88 -12.31 -20.46 0.07
N ASP A 89 -13.64 -20.45 0.08
CA ASP A 89 -14.47 -19.95 -1.01
C ASP A 89 -14.53 -18.42 -0.95
N TYR A 90 -14.41 -17.76 -2.09
CA TYR A 90 -14.62 -16.32 -2.24
C TYR A 90 -15.00 -15.96 -3.66
N TYR A 91 -15.64 -14.79 -3.82
CA TYR A 91 -15.92 -14.18 -5.11
C TYR A 91 -14.90 -13.08 -5.44
N VAL A 92 -14.60 -12.94 -6.74
CA VAL A 92 -13.88 -11.79 -7.29
C VAL A 92 -14.70 -11.22 -8.45
N ILE A 93 -15.09 -9.96 -8.35
CA ILE A 93 -15.79 -9.25 -9.42
C ILE A 93 -14.83 -8.31 -10.15
N TYR A 94 -14.75 -8.47 -11.47
CA TYR A 94 -13.91 -7.69 -12.37
C TYR A 94 -14.79 -6.75 -13.18
N TYR A 95 -14.50 -5.46 -13.15
CA TYR A 95 -15.23 -4.48 -13.95
C TYR A 95 -14.44 -3.19 -14.15
N ASP A 96 -14.78 -2.45 -15.22
CA ASP A 96 -14.18 -1.14 -15.52
C ASP A 96 -14.82 -0.08 -14.63
N LYS A 97 -14.06 0.45 -13.65
CA LYS A 97 -14.53 1.53 -12.76
C LYS A 97 -14.55 2.89 -13.43
N SER A 98 -13.95 3.05 -14.61
CA SER A 98 -14.03 4.29 -15.38
C SER A 98 -15.34 4.42 -16.16
N ASP A 99 -16.06 3.31 -16.41
CA ASP A 99 -17.41 3.34 -16.93
C ASP A 99 -18.40 3.59 -15.77
N GLU A 100 -19.01 4.77 -15.75
CA GLU A 100 -19.90 5.20 -14.66
C GLU A 100 -21.12 4.28 -14.47
N ASN A 101 -21.70 3.75 -15.56
CA ASN A 101 -22.86 2.88 -15.49
C ASN A 101 -22.47 1.52 -14.90
N ILE A 102 -21.44 0.89 -15.45
CA ILE A 102 -20.92 -0.41 -14.98
C ILE A 102 -20.47 -0.30 -13.53
N ASN A 103 -19.73 0.76 -13.18
CA ASN A 103 -19.28 1.00 -11.83
C ASN A 103 -20.45 1.15 -10.83
N SER A 104 -21.46 1.93 -11.20
CA SER A 104 -22.65 2.12 -10.35
C SER A 104 -23.40 0.81 -10.12
N GLU A 105 -23.64 0.03 -11.19
CA GLU A 105 -24.37 -1.24 -11.09
C GLU A 105 -23.58 -2.29 -10.30
N CYS A 106 -22.30 -2.52 -10.63
CA CYS A 106 -21.47 -3.49 -9.91
C CYS A 106 -21.28 -3.12 -8.44
N SER A 107 -21.08 -1.83 -8.13
CA SER A 107 -20.96 -1.37 -6.74
C SER A 107 -22.25 -1.59 -5.95
N SER A 108 -23.41 -1.37 -6.57
CA SER A 108 -24.72 -1.62 -5.96
C SER A 108 -24.94 -3.12 -5.67
N ILE A 109 -24.58 -3.99 -6.63
CA ILE A 109 -24.67 -5.45 -6.46
C ILE A 109 -23.80 -5.92 -5.29
N VAL A 110 -22.53 -5.49 -5.27
CA VAL A 110 -21.58 -5.84 -4.20
C VAL A 110 -22.07 -5.33 -2.84
N SER A 111 -22.61 -4.11 -2.79
CA SER A 111 -23.18 -3.55 -1.55
C SER A 111 -24.36 -4.37 -1.05
N SER A 112 -25.28 -4.73 -1.93
CA SER A 112 -26.44 -5.58 -1.60
C SER A 112 -26.01 -6.97 -1.14
N TYR A 113 -25.03 -7.57 -1.81
CA TYR A 113 -24.49 -8.87 -1.43
C TYR A 113 -23.87 -8.84 -0.02
N ASN A 114 -23.03 -7.83 0.26
CA ASN A 114 -22.38 -7.70 1.56
C ASN A 114 -23.34 -7.42 2.72
N SER A 115 -24.57 -6.96 2.44
CA SER A 115 -25.59 -6.76 3.48
C SER A 115 -26.34 -8.03 3.85
N LYS A 116 -26.11 -9.16 3.15
CA LYS A 116 -26.73 -10.44 3.47
C LYS A 116 -25.99 -11.11 4.62
N GLU A 117 -26.74 -11.85 5.44
CA GLU A 117 -26.17 -12.78 6.41
C GLU A 117 -25.68 -14.03 5.66
N ASP A 118 -24.63 -14.66 6.15
CA ASP A 118 -24.06 -15.92 5.62
C ASP A 118 -23.45 -15.82 4.19
N ASN A 119 -22.97 -14.64 3.77
CA ASN A 119 -22.25 -14.50 2.51
C ASN A 119 -20.76 -14.95 2.64
N ILE A 120 -20.18 -15.37 1.53
CA ILE A 120 -18.71 -15.56 1.44
C ILE A 120 -18.04 -14.24 1.05
N ASP A 121 -16.75 -14.13 1.30
CA ASP A 121 -15.98 -12.93 0.98
C ASP A 121 -16.10 -12.57 -0.50
N ILE A 122 -16.25 -11.28 -0.80
CA ILE A 122 -16.24 -10.75 -2.16
C ILE A 122 -15.18 -9.65 -2.30
N TYR A 123 -14.38 -9.75 -3.37
CA TYR A 123 -13.32 -8.81 -3.72
C TYR A 123 -13.62 -8.14 -5.04
N THR A 124 -13.13 -6.93 -5.23
CA THR A 124 -13.30 -6.16 -6.47
C THR A 124 -11.97 -5.95 -7.18
N VAL A 125 -12.00 -6.01 -8.51
CA VAL A 125 -10.85 -5.69 -9.38
C VAL A 125 -11.24 -4.58 -10.33
N ASP A 126 -10.50 -3.48 -10.29
CA ASP A 126 -10.65 -2.38 -11.23
C ASP A 126 -9.90 -2.68 -12.54
N MET A 127 -10.63 -2.96 -13.61
CA MET A 127 -10.05 -3.25 -14.93
C MET A 127 -9.59 -1.98 -15.67
N SER A 128 -10.01 -0.76 -15.22
CA SER A 128 -9.48 0.49 -15.75
C SER A 128 -8.05 0.80 -15.26
N ASN A 129 -7.62 0.17 -14.17
CA ASN A 129 -6.29 0.33 -13.62
C ASN A 129 -5.23 -0.15 -14.63
N GLY A 130 -4.24 0.69 -14.94
CA GLY A 130 -3.20 0.41 -15.93
C GLY A 130 -2.44 -0.91 -15.71
N LEU A 131 -2.30 -1.37 -14.47
CA LEU A 131 -1.65 -2.65 -14.14
C LEU A 131 -2.53 -3.86 -14.46
N ASN A 132 -3.85 -3.68 -14.53
CA ASN A 132 -4.82 -4.72 -14.85
C ASN A 132 -5.15 -4.79 -16.36
N LYS A 133 -4.85 -3.76 -17.14
CA LYS A 133 -5.18 -3.69 -18.59
C LYS A 133 -4.70 -4.88 -19.41
N LYS A 134 -3.58 -5.48 -19.07
CA LYS A 134 -3.04 -6.66 -19.78
C LYS A 134 -3.93 -7.91 -19.64
N TYR A 135 -4.89 -7.89 -18.73
CA TYR A 135 -5.85 -8.98 -18.49
C TYR A 135 -7.21 -8.74 -19.16
N SER A 136 -7.35 -7.64 -19.92
CA SER A 136 -8.52 -7.38 -20.74
C SER A 136 -8.27 -7.93 -22.15
N GLY A 137 -9.30 -8.54 -22.76
CA GLY A 137 -9.25 -9.08 -24.11
C GLY A 137 -10.61 -9.12 -24.77
N ASP A 138 -10.65 -9.43 -26.08
CA ASP A 138 -11.89 -9.53 -26.84
C ASP A 138 -12.68 -10.83 -26.55
N GLU A 139 -11.98 -11.85 -26.07
CA GLU A 139 -12.57 -13.13 -25.65
C GLU A 139 -12.05 -13.47 -24.25
N SER A 140 -12.95 -13.86 -23.37
CA SER A 140 -12.63 -14.26 -22.02
C SER A 140 -12.05 -15.68 -21.94
N ASN A 141 -11.10 -15.89 -21.03
CA ASN A 141 -10.73 -17.24 -20.62
C ASN A 141 -11.63 -17.66 -19.43
N THR A 142 -12.59 -18.52 -19.69
CA THR A 142 -13.58 -18.94 -18.69
C THR A 142 -13.06 -19.97 -17.68
N ASN A 143 -11.88 -20.55 -17.90
CA ASN A 143 -11.29 -21.53 -17.01
C ASN A 143 -9.77 -21.34 -16.84
N PRO A 144 -9.30 -20.17 -16.33
CA PRO A 144 -7.90 -19.94 -16.13
C PRO A 144 -7.35 -20.82 -14.99
N ALA A 145 -6.20 -21.43 -15.19
CA ALA A 145 -5.56 -22.26 -14.18
C ALA A 145 -4.71 -21.43 -13.18
N ASN A 146 -4.40 -20.19 -13.51
CA ASN A 146 -3.63 -19.26 -12.69
C ASN A 146 -3.91 -17.81 -13.08
N ALA A 147 -3.44 -16.87 -12.25
CA ALA A 147 -3.70 -15.44 -12.44
C ALA A 147 -3.16 -14.86 -13.77
N SER A 148 -2.12 -15.45 -14.38
CA SER A 148 -1.56 -14.97 -15.65
C SER A 148 -2.41 -15.36 -16.86
N GLU A 149 -3.30 -16.31 -16.70
CA GLU A 149 -4.22 -16.80 -17.75
C GLU A 149 -5.59 -16.11 -17.69
N ILE A 150 -5.84 -15.29 -16.68
CA ILE A 150 -7.08 -14.50 -16.60
C ILE A 150 -7.12 -13.53 -17.78
N ILE A 151 -8.15 -13.65 -18.63
CA ILE A 151 -8.52 -12.68 -19.65
C ILE A 151 -10.01 -12.40 -19.48
N ILE A 152 -10.36 -11.12 -19.34
CA ILE A 152 -11.71 -10.65 -19.03
C ILE A 152 -12.22 -9.77 -20.17
N ASN A 153 -13.43 -10.09 -20.64
CA ASN A 153 -14.19 -9.27 -21.57
C ASN A 153 -15.46 -8.75 -20.90
N GLY A 154 -15.40 -7.55 -20.36
CA GLY A 154 -16.52 -6.90 -19.65
C GLY A 154 -16.68 -7.33 -18.18
N PRO A 155 -17.81 -6.95 -17.54
CA PRO A 155 -18.06 -7.30 -16.16
C PRO A 155 -18.13 -8.80 -15.94
N THR A 156 -17.37 -9.32 -15.01
CA THR A 156 -17.20 -10.76 -14.78
C THR A 156 -17.12 -11.06 -13.29
N LEU A 157 -17.80 -12.09 -12.84
CA LEU A 157 -17.71 -12.66 -11.50
C LEU A 157 -17.06 -14.03 -11.57
N ILE A 158 -16.04 -14.26 -10.78
CA ILE A 158 -15.40 -15.57 -10.64
C ILE A 158 -15.50 -16.02 -9.17
N LYS A 159 -16.05 -17.22 -8.97
CA LYS A 159 -15.95 -17.91 -7.67
C LYS A 159 -14.68 -18.73 -7.65
N PHE A 160 -13.87 -18.52 -6.62
CA PHE A 160 -12.70 -19.34 -6.32
C PHE A 160 -13.02 -20.27 -5.16
N SER A 161 -12.49 -21.49 -5.21
CA SER A 161 -12.55 -22.48 -4.16
C SER A 161 -11.25 -23.27 -4.11
N GLY A 162 -10.61 -23.31 -2.96
CA GLY A 162 -9.34 -24.01 -2.80
C GLY A 162 -8.23 -23.54 -3.78
N GLY A 163 -8.21 -22.26 -4.13
CA GLY A 163 -7.24 -21.69 -5.06
C GLY A 163 -7.47 -22.03 -6.55
N SER A 164 -8.64 -22.50 -6.90
CA SER A 164 -9.05 -22.82 -8.28
C SER A 164 -10.37 -22.13 -8.66
N VAL A 165 -10.58 -21.92 -9.96
CA VAL A 165 -11.86 -21.41 -10.46
C VAL A 165 -12.95 -22.48 -10.26
N ALA A 166 -13.99 -22.14 -9.52
CA ALA A 166 -15.14 -23.01 -9.29
C ALA A 166 -16.35 -22.62 -10.17
N GLU A 167 -16.51 -21.31 -10.44
CA GLU A 167 -17.60 -20.79 -11.26
C GLU A 167 -17.15 -19.52 -11.99
N TYR A 168 -17.63 -19.32 -13.20
CA TYR A 168 -17.31 -18.18 -14.04
C TYR A 168 -18.59 -17.61 -14.67
N ILE A 169 -18.87 -16.34 -14.42
CA ILE A 169 -20.11 -15.67 -14.86
C ILE A 169 -19.74 -14.37 -15.56
N GLU A 170 -20.23 -14.17 -16.79
CA GLU A 170 -20.08 -12.94 -17.55
C GLU A 170 -21.37 -12.13 -17.60
N GLY A 171 -21.18 -10.82 -17.65
CA GLY A 171 -22.28 -9.86 -17.78
C GLY A 171 -22.96 -9.54 -16.46
N ILE A 172 -23.49 -8.31 -16.39
CA ILE A 172 -24.11 -7.78 -15.18
C ILE A 172 -25.34 -8.58 -14.77
N ASP A 173 -26.15 -9.04 -15.74
CA ASP A 173 -27.37 -9.80 -15.44
C ASP A 173 -27.03 -11.14 -14.76
N GLY A 174 -26.07 -11.88 -15.30
CA GLY A 174 -25.62 -13.13 -14.67
C GLY A 174 -25.00 -12.91 -13.28
N ILE A 175 -24.29 -11.81 -13.07
CA ILE A 175 -23.75 -11.42 -11.76
C ILE A 175 -24.88 -11.12 -10.76
N LYS A 176 -25.93 -10.43 -11.21
CA LYS A 176 -27.12 -10.15 -10.40
C LYS A 176 -27.82 -11.45 -9.96
N ASP A 177 -27.99 -12.39 -10.90
CA ASP A 177 -28.68 -13.65 -10.63
C ASP A 177 -28.00 -14.50 -9.53
N ILE A 178 -26.68 -14.36 -9.39
CA ILE A 178 -25.88 -15.06 -8.36
C ILE A 178 -25.80 -14.29 -7.04
N LEU A 179 -25.64 -12.97 -7.11
CA LEU A 179 -25.32 -12.16 -5.94
C LEU A 179 -26.54 -11.47 -5.31
N GLN A 180 -27.68 -11.36 -5.97
CA GLN A 180 -28.92 -10.74 -5.47
C GLN A 180 -29.96 -11.76 -5.12
#